data_ce1d8db3de58db3527b632c5e8cd0b51
#
_entry.id   ce1d8db3de58db3527b632c5e8cd0b51
#
_cell.length_a   1.000
_cell.length_b   1.000
_cell.length_c   1.000
_cell.angle_alpha   90.00
_cell.angle_beta   90.00
_cell.angle_gamma   90.00
#
_symmetry.space_group_name_H-M   'P 1'
#
loop_
_entity.id
_entity.type
_entity.pdbx_description
1 polymer ?
#
loop_
_entity_poly.entity_id
_entity_poly.type
_entity_poly.pdbx_seq_one_letter_code
_entity_poly.pdbx_strand_id
1 'polypeptide(L)'
;MTITRSIAIICLCSLLLPRLAGQEQTPSEDVVQLSESQLLRIESVAIDSVGDELEIPNVFTPNGDQVNDYFEVTTDGVNVYEFTVFTRAGIRIYYSLSPRIFWDGNSLDGKELKEGIYYYVIEEQGGTSPFETAGFMYLYR
;
A
#
# COMPACT_ATOMS: atom_id res chain seq x y z
N MET A 1 27.77 -8.84 30.62
CA MET A 1 29.11 -8.76 30.02
C MET A 1 29.18 -7.45 29.25
N THR A 2 30.00 -6.58 29.73
CA THR A 2 30.07 -5.14 29.61
C THR A 2 30.52 -4.65 28.24
N ILE A 3 29.79 -3.69 27.67
CA ILE A 3 30.18 -2.96 26.45
C ILE A 3 30.81 -1.65 26.87
N THR A 4 32.08 -1.51 26.59
CA THR A 4 32.93 -0.36 26.91
C THR A 4 32.77 0.73 25.85
N ARG A 5 32.37 1.94 26.26
CA ARG A 5 32.41 3.17 25.47
C ARG A 5 33.83 3.72 25.44
N SER A 6 34.39 3.90 24.24
CA SER A 6 35.64 4.65 24.04
C SER A 6 35.30 6.12 23.69
N ILE A 7 35.69 7.01 24.57
CA ILE A 7 35.70 8.46 24.39
C ILE A 7 37.08 8.83 23.87
N ALA A 8 37.18 9.38 22.65
CA ALA A 8 38.43 9.92 22.12
C ALA A 8 38.53 11.42 22.50
N ILE A 9 39.61 11.72 23.21
CA ILE A 9 40.03 13.03 23.64
C ILE A 9 40.75 13.71 22.48
N ILE A 10 40.28 14.86 22.05
CA ILE A 10 40.91 15.69 21.04
C ILE A 10 41.93 16.61 21.74
N CYS A 11 43.19 16.44 21.38
CA CYS A 11 44.31 17.23 21.84
C CYS A 11 44.37 18.56 21.10
N LEU A 12 44.41 19.63 21.86
CA LEU A 12 44.53 21.01 21.43
C LEU A 12 46.00 21.29 21.07
N CYS A 13 46.31 21.63 19.82
CA CYS A 13 47.63 22.13 19.44
C CYS A 13 47.50 23.47 18.74
N SER A 14 47.76 24.54 19.50
CA SER A 14 47.87 25.89 19.02
C SER A 14 49.23 26.14 18.35
N LEU A 15 49.25 26.52 17.07
CA LEU A 15 50.40 27.18 16.45
C LEU A 15 49.96 28.39 15.63
N LEU A 16 50.45 29.53 16.05
CA LEU A 16 50.38 30.82 15.37
C LEU A 16 51.05 30.76 14.02
N LEU A 17 50.44 31.33 12.97
CA LEU A 17 51.11 32.06 11.89
C LEU A 17 50.07 32.78 10.97
N PRO A 18 50.49 33.70 10.06
CA PRO A 18 49.87 35.01 10.07
C PRO A 18 48.79 35.22 9.00
N ARG A 19 48.00 36.22 9.28
CA ARG A 19 46.95 36.84 8.50
C ARG A 19 47.35 37.13 7.05
N LEU A 20 46.75 36.46 6.07
CA LEU A 20 46.61 36.99 4.71
C LEU A 20 45.12 37.26 4.46
N ALA A 21 44.83 38.50 4.10
CA ALA A 21 43.47 38.96 3.81
C ALA A 21 42.98 38.27 2.55
N GLY A 22 42.02 37.37 2.69
CA GLY A 22 41.22 36.76 1.63
C GLY A 22 39.80 36.68 2.13
N GLN A 23 38.90 37.25 1.40
CA GLN A 23 37.48 37.32 1.70
C GLN A 23 36.94 35.91 2.03
N GLU A 24 36.54 35.72 3.28
CA GLU A 24 35.64 34.67 3.67
C GLU A 24 34.26 34.99 3.13
N GLN A 25 33.96 34.40 2.01
CA GLN A 25 32.60 34.28 1.51
C GLN A 25 31.93 33.19 2.37
N THR A 26 31.28 33.62 3.43
CA THR A 26 30.36 32.75 4.17
C THR A 26 29.28 32.30 3.18
N PRO A 27 29.01 30.98 3.05
CA PRO A 27 27.81 30.55 2.37
C PRO A 27 26.62 31.13 3.15
N SER A 28 25.88 32.04 2.53
CA SER A 28 24.57 32.43 3.01
C SER A 28 23.74 31.18 3.12
N GLU A 29 23.42 30.74 4.32
CA GLU A 29 22.31 29.87 4.58
C GLU A 29 21.05 30.58 4.10
N ASP A 30 20.71 30.40 2.83
CA ASP A 30 19.38 30.68 2.32
C ASP A 30 18.45 29.69 3.00
N VAL A 31 18.09 29.98 4.23
CA VAL A 31 16.93 29.38 4.86
C VAL A 31 15.73 29.82 4.03
N VAL A 32 15.31 28.99 3.11
CA VAL A 32 14.09 29.18 2.34
C VAL A 32 12.96 29.19 3.35
N GLN A 33 12.58 30.37 3.81
CA GLN A 33 11.37 30.56 4.61
C GLN A 33 10.17 30.34 3.69
N LEU A 34 9.63 29.12 3.76
CA LEU A 34 8.35 28.81 3.14
C LEU A 34 7.27 29.68 3.80
N SER A 35 6.54 30.44 3.00
CA SER A 35 5.41 31.22 3.49
C SER A 35 4.30 30.31 4.03
N GLU A 36 3.49 30.79 4.98
CA GLU A 36 2.35 30.01 5.52
C GLU A 36 1.42 29.48 4.42
N SER A 37 1.30 30.21 3.32
CA SER A 37 0.52 29.78 2.15
C SER A 37 1.16 28.60 1.39
N GLN A 38 2.47 28.42 1.49
CA GLN A 38 3.18 27.26 0.92
C GLN A 38 3.11 26.04 1.84
N LEU A 39 3.12 26.26 3.16
CA LEU A 39 2.91 25.21 4.15
C LEU A 39 1.50 24.63 4.06
N LEU A 40 0.47 25.47 3.91
CA LEU A 40 -0.91 25.03 3.70
C LEU A 40 -1.10 24.24 2.39
N ARG A 41 -0.30 24.55 1.36
CA ARG A 41 -0.30 23.75 0.12
C ARG A 41 0.33 22.37 0.30
N ILE A 42 1.35 22.25 1.14
CA ILE A 42 2.00 20.97 1.42
C ILE A 42 1.05 20.06 2.23
N GLU A 43 0.32 20.64 3.20
CA GLU A 43 -0.70 19.89 3.95
C GLU A 43 -1.88 19.44 3.07
N SER A 44 -2.29 20.26 2.08
CA SER A 44 -3.38 19.86 1.15
C SER A 44 -2.95 18.81 0.13
N VAL A 45 -1.67 18.72 -0.20
CA VAL A 45 -1.14 17.69 -1.12
C VAL A 45 -0.90 16.36 -0.38
N ALA A 46 -0.68 16.41 0.94
CA ALA A 46 -0.48 15.20 1.75
C ALA A 46 -1.79 14.45 2.08
N ILE A 47 -2.96 15.04 1.79
CA ILE A 47 -4.27 14.40 2.06
C ILE A 47 -4.82 13.65 0.84
N ASP A 48 -4.22 13.84 -0.35
CA ASP A 48 -4.71 13.24 -1.60
C ASP A 48 -4.05 11.91 -1.95
N SER A 49 -3.24 11.35 -1.05
CA SER A 49 -2.83 9.95 -1.10
C SER A 49 -3.61 9.12 -0.07
N VAL A 50 -4.93 9.28 -0.04
CA VAL A 50 -5.82 8.17 0.29
C VAL A 50 -5.65 7.23 -0.90
N GLY A 51 -4.74 6.25 -0.79
CA GLY A 51 -4.73 5.14 -1.73
C GLY A 51 -6.16 4.65 -1.84
N ASP A 52 -6.64 4.45 -3.07
CA ASP A 52 -7.97 3.91 -3.33
C ASP A 52 -8.11 2.61 -2.54
N GLU A 53 -8.66 2.73 -1.32
CA GLU A 53 -9.03 1.59 -0.51
C GLU A 53 -10.14 0.89 -1.27
N LEU A 54 -9.82 -0.26 -1.84
CA LEU A 54 -10.79 -1.04 -2.61
C LEU A 54 -12.02 -1.33 -1.73
N GLU A 55 -13.19 -0.94 -2.18
CA GLU A 55 -14.44 -1.32 -1.53
C GLU A 55 -14.72 -2.80 -1.80
N ILE A 56 -14.42 -3.65 -0.81
CA ILE A 56 -14.50 -5.10 -0.91
C ILE A 56 -15.74 -5.58 -0.16
N PRO A 57 -16.75 -6.16 -0.85
CA PRO A 57 -17.92 -6.70 -0.19
C PRO A 57 -17.57 -7.92 0.67
N ASN A 58 -18.29 -8.14 1.74
CA ASN A 58 -18.11 -9.30 2.61
C ASN A 58 -19.19 -10.38 2.44
N VAL A 59 -20.20 -10.14 1.60
CA VAL A 59 -21.31 -11.06 1.32
C VAL A 59 -21.78 -10.89 -0.12
N PHE A 60 -22.13 -11.98 -0.76
CA PHE A 60 -22.83 -11.98 -2.05
C PHE A 60 -23.79 -13.19 -2.15
N THR A 61 -24.79 -13.08 -3.02
CA THR A 61 -25.91 -14.01 -3.10
C THR A 61 -26.19 -14.42 -4.53
N PRO A 62 -25.40 -15.36 -5.09
CA PRO A 62 -25.57 -15.79 -6.48
C PRO A 62 -26.80 -16.66 -6.67
N ASN A 63 -27.99 -16.06 -6.64
CA ASN A 63 -29.30 -16.70 -6.79
C ASN A 63 -29.99 -16.35 -8.12
N GLY A 64 -29.40 -15.46 -8.94
CA GLY A 64 -29.92 -15.07 -10.24
C GLY A 64 -31.01 -14.00 -10.21
N ASP A 65 -31.20 -13.31 -9.09
CA ASP A 65 -32.18 -12.22 -8.95
C ASP A 65 -31.66 -10.85 -9.40
N GLN A 66 -30.40 -10.79 -9.85
CA GLN A 66 -29.65 -9.60 -10.29
C GLN A 66 -29.31 -8.63 -9.15
N VAL A 67 -29.34 -9.09 -7.91
CA VAL A 67 -28.93 -8.32 -6.74
C VAL A 67 -27.82 -9.08 -6.01
N ASN A 68 -26.62 -8.52 -5.96
CA ASN A 68 -25.45 -9.13 -5.32
C ASN A 68 -25.11 -10.56 -5.82
N ASP A 69 -25.46 -10.88 -7.07
CA ASP A 69 -25.19 -12.19 -7.68
C ASP A 69 -23.71 -12.47 -7.86
N TYR A 70 -22.89 -11.44 -7.73
CA TYR A 70 -21.44 -11.52 -7.94
C TYR A 70 -20.69 -10.90 -6.77
N PHE A 71 -19.56 -11.51 -6.45
CA PHE A 71 -18.54 -10.84 -5.65
C PHE A 71 -17.78 -9.91 -6.59
N GLU A 72 -18.05 -8.63 -6.52
CA GLU A 72 -17.43 -7.62 -7.36
C GLU A 72 -16.73 -6.57 -6.48
N VAL A 73 -15.47 -6.29 -6.81
CA VAL A 73 -14.69 -5.24 -6.16
C VAL A 73 -14.51 -4.09 -7.15
N THR A 74 -14.87 -2.89 -6.70
CA THR A 74 -14.67 -1.69 -7.51
C THR A 74 -13.17 -1.39 -7.61
N THR A 75 -12.64 -1.44 -8.82
CA THR A 75 -11.25 -1.15 -9.14
C THR A 75 -11.17 0.04 -10.08
N ASP A 76 -9.97 0.59 -10.29
CA ASP A 76 -9.70 1.64 -11.29
C ASP A 76 -9.86 1.16 -12.75
N GLY A 77 -9.93 -0.16 -12.96
CA GLY A 77 -10.03 -0.79 -14.27
C GLY A 77 -8.75 -0.70 -15.13
N VAL A 78 -7.65 -0.25 -14.56
CA VAL A 78 -6.35 -0.07 -15.22
C VAL A 78 -5.31 -1.02 -14.68
N ASN A 79 -5.13 -1.03 -13.36
CA ASN A 79 -4.20 -1.93 -12.68
C ASN A 79 -4.71 -3.36 -12.75
N VAL A 80 -3.79 -4.31 -12.93
CA VAL A 80 -4.12 -5.73 -12.99
C VAL A 80 -4.02 -6.32 -11.59
N TYR A 81 -5.05 -7.04 -11.18
CA TYR A 81 -5.11 -7.69 -9.88
C TYR A 81 -5.10 -9.21 -10.04
N GLU A 82 -4.31 -9.87 -9.23
CA GLU A 82 -4.41 -11.30 -8.99
C GLU A 82 -5.46 -11.52 -7.89
N PHE A 83 -6.54 -12.21 -8.22
CA PHE A 83 -7.59 -12.54 -7.28
C PHE A 83 -7.68 -14.04 -7.11
N THR A 84 -7.46 -14.52 -5.91
CA THR A 84 -7.46 -15.94 -5.56
C THR A 84 -8.47 -16.22 -4.45
N VAL A 85 -9.26 -17.28 -4.61
CA VAL A 85 -10.24 -17.71 -3.61
C VAL A 85 -9.90 -19.12 -3.08
N PHE A 86 -10.04 -19.25 -1.76
CA PHE A 86 -9.72 -20.46 -1.01
C PHE A 86 -10.93 -20.95 -0.21
N THR A 87 -11.01 -22.26 -0.05
CA THR A 87 -11.89 -22.89 0.95
C THR A 87 -11.34 -22.65 2.37
N ARG A 88 -12.15 -22.94 3.39
CA ARG A 88 -11.73 -22.94 4.79
C ARG A 88 -10.54 -23.88 5.08
N ALA A 89 -10.35 -24.90 4.26
CA ALA A 89 -9.21 -25.83 4.37
C ALA A 89 -7.94 -25.31 3.66
N GLY A 90 -7.95 -24.09 3.12
CA GLY A 90 -6.82 -23.52 2.38
C GLY A 90 -6.65 -24.05 0.96
N ILE A 91 -7.66 -24.72 0.42
CA ILE A 91 -7.61 -25.23 -0.97
C ILE A 91 -8.03 -24.10 -1.90
N ARG A 92 -7.17 -23.75 -2.86
CA ARG A 92 -7.48 -22.78 -3.91
C ARG A 92 -8.55 -23.36 -4.85
N ILE A 93 -9.63 -22.61 -5.03
CA ILE A 93 -10.80 -23.03 -5.84
C ILE A 93 -11.07 -22.09 -7.01
N TYR A 94 -10.57 -20.86 -6.94
CA TYR A 94 -10.72 -19.88 -8.01
C TYR A 94 -9.46 -19.03 -8.11
N TYR A 95 -9.18 -18.53 -9.31
CA TYR A 95 -8.07 -17.64 -9.63
C TYR A 95 -8.41 -16.82 -10.86
N SER A 96 -8.10 -15.54 -10.81
CA SER A 96 -8.17 -14.66 -11.98
C SER A 96 -7.03 -13.64 -11.94
N LEU A 97 -6.62 -13.19 -13.11
CA LEU A 97 -5.66 -12.11 -13.33
C LEU A 97 -6.32 -11.10 -14.26
N SER A 98 -6.83 -10.00 -13.72
CA SER A 98 -7.67 -9.07 -14.47
C SER A 98 -7.67 -7.68 -13.84
N PRO A 99 -7.88 -6.60 -14.61
CA PRO A 99 -8.18 -5.28 -14.05
C PRO A 99 -9.51 -5.22 -13.29
N ARG A 100 -10.39 -6.19 -13.50
CA ARG A 100 -11.68 -6.29 -12.78
C ARG A 100 -11.67 -7.51 -11.89
N ILE A 101 -12.08 -7.34 -10.65
CA ILE A 101 -12.26 -8.43 -9.71
C ILE A 101 -13.74 -8.78 -9.67
N PHE A 102 -14.03 -9.97 -10.18
CA PHE A 102 -15.40 -10.43 -10.38
C PHE A 102 -15.46 -11.96 -10.24
N TRP A 103 -16.42 -12.46 -9.45
CA TRP A 103 -16.59 -13.89 -9.23
C TRP A 103 -18.07 -14.25 -9.00
N ASP A 104 -18.52 -15.31 -9.66
CA ASP A 104 -19.89 -15.81 -9.66
C ASP A 104 -20.19 -16.91 -8.62
N GLY A 105 -19.23 -17.23 -7.76
CA GLY A 105 -19.37 -18.30 -6.77
C GLY A 105 -19.18 -19.72 -7.33
N ASN A 106 -18.59 -19.84 -8.51
CA ASN A 106 -18.22 -21.13 -9.10
C ASN A 106 -16.72 -21.38 -8.97
N SER A 107 -16.31 -22.65 -8.91
CA SER A 107 -14.91 -23.03 -8.99
C SER A 107 -14.37 -22.93 -10.43
N LEU A 108 -13.05 -23.03 -10.61
CA LEU A 108 -12.41 -22.95 -11.93
C LEU A 108 -12.90 -24.01 -12.93
N ASP A 109 -13.37 -25.14 -12.45
CA ASP A 109 -13.98 -26.22 -13.26
C ASP A 109 -15.50 -26.00 -13.51
N GLY A 110 -16.01 -24.80 -13.16
CA GLY A 110 -17.40 -24.42 -13.38
C GLY A 110 -18.40 -25.08 -12.42
N LYS A 111 -17.91 -25.68 -11.33
CA LYS A 111 -18.78 -26.30 -10.34
C LYS A 111 -19.28 -25.27 -9.35
N GLU A 112 -20.58 -25.26 -9.15
CA GLU A 112 -21.25 -24.43 -8.15
C GLU A 112 -20.77 -24.79 -6.74
N LEU A 113 -20.39 -23.76 -5.99
CA LEU A 113 -19.92 -23.90 -4.61
C LEU A 113 -21.09 -23.80 -3.63
N LYS A 114 -20.95 -24.48 -2.50
CA LYS A 114 -21.95 -24.46 -1.43
C LYS A 114 -21.92 -23.15 -0.67
N GLU A 115 -23.03 -22.81 -0.02
CA GLU A 115 -23.07 -21.74 0.97
C GLU A 115 -21.96 -21.88 2.01
N GLY A 116 -21.39 -20.76 2.41
CA GLY A 116 -20.36 -20.75 3.43
C GLY A 116 -19.38 -19.62 3.33
N ILE A 117 -18.37 -19.68 4.20
CA ILE A 117 -17.27 -18.73 4.24
C ILE A 117 -16.16 -19.20 3.31
N TYR A 118 -15.71 -18.28 2.46
CA TYR A 118 -14.56 -18.43 1.61
C TYR A 118 -13.54 -17.32 1.94
N TYR A 119 -12.28 -17.60 1.71
CA TYR A 119 -11.20 -16.63 1.93
C TYR A 119 -10.67 -16.16 0.59
N TYR A 120 -10.26 -14.94 0.52
CA TYR A 120 -9.65 -14.36 -0.67
C TYR A 120 -8.32 -13.68 -0.39
N VAL A 121 -7.50 -13.60 -1.41
CA VAL A 121 -6.31 -12.77 -1.49
C VAL A 121 -6.42 -11.97 -2.79
N ILE A 122 -6.17 -10.69 -2.71
CA ILE A 122 -6.10 -9.75 -3.83
C ILE A 122 -4.72 -9.12 -3.80
N GLU A 123 -3.98 -9.26 -4.90
CA GLU A 123 -2.65 -8.69 -5.07
C GLU A 123 -2.61 -7.86 -6.35
N GLU A 124 -2.21 -6.60 -6.25
CA GLU A 124 -1.98 -5.76 -7.42
C GLU A 124 -0.69 -6.20 -8.12
N GLN A 125 -0.74 -6.37 -9.43
CA GLN A 125 0.39 -6.78 -10.24
C GLN A 125 1.09 -5.55 -10.81
N GLY A 126 2.30 -5.30 -10.38
CA GLY A 126 3.11 -4.16 -10.82
C GLY A 126 3.10 -2.99 -9.85
N GLY A 127 3.64 -1.85 -10.29
CA GLY A 127 3.76 -0.67 -9.45
C GLY A 127 4.98 -0.68 -8.53
N THR A 128 5.23 0.46 -7.90
CA THR A 128 6.38 0.66 -6.99
C THR A 128 6.08 0.18 -5.58
N SER A 129 4.79 0.12 -5.23
CA SER A 129 4.29 -0.34 -3.94
C SER A 129 2.93 -1.04 -4.18
N PRO A 130 2.96 -2.31 -4.63
CA PRO A 130 1.74 -3.02 -5.00
C PRO A 130 0.83 -3.20 -3.78
N PHE A 131 -0.46 -3.02 -4.01
CA PHE A 131 -1.48 -3.27 -3.01
C PHE A 131 -1.67 -4.78 -2.80
N GLU A 132 -1.78 -5.20 -1.54
CA GLU A 132 -2.09 -6.58 -1.16
C GLU A 132 -3.11 -6.57 -0.02
N THR A 133 -4.15 -7.36 -0.15
CA THR A 133 -5.12 -7.55 0.92
C THR A 133 -5.65 -8.98 0.93
N ALA A 134 -6.05 -9.43 2.11
CA ALA A 134 -6.68 -10.73 2.31
C ALA A 134 -7.89 -10.58 3.25
N GLY A 135 -8.91 -11.37 2.99
CA GLY A 135 -10.13 -11.32 3.80
C GLY A 135 -10.99 -12.56 3.63
N PHE A 136 -12.22 -12.44 4.06
CA PHE A 136 -13.24 -13.47 3.88
C PHE A 136 -14.51 -12.88 3.31
N MET A 137 -15.29 -13.74 2.64
CA MET A 137 -16.60 -13.42 2.12
C MET A 137 -17.57 -14.54 2.42
N TYR A 138 -18.85 -14.18 2.53
CA TYR A 138 -19.95 -15.12 2.71
C TYR A 138 -20.64 -15.32 1.37
N LEU A 139 -20.71 -16.56 0.92
CA LEU A 139 -21.55 -16.99 -0.18
C LEU A 139 -22.86 -17.51 0.42
N TYR A 140 -23.98 -16.89 0.06
CA TYR A 140 -25.32 -17.25 0.54
C TYR A 140 -26.26 -17.45 -0.65
N ARG A 141 -27.15 -18.45 -0.60
CA ARG A 141 -28.11 -18.78 -1.67
C ARG A 141 -29.51 -18.98 -1.12
#